data_7f10a194379a7b62916bbebfe98ecf44
#
_entry.id   7f10a194379a7b62916bbebfe98ecf44
#
_cell.length_a   1.000
_cell.length_b   1.000
_cell.length_c   1.000
_cell.angle_alpha   90.00
_cell.angle_beta   90.00
_cell.angle_gamma   90.00
#
_symmetry.space_group_name_H-M   'P 1'
#
loop_
_entity.id
_entity.type
_entity.pdbx_description
1 polymer ?
#
loop_
_entity_poly.entity_id
_entity_poly.type
_entity_poly.pdbx_seq_one_letter_code
_entity_poly.pdbx_strand_id
1 'polypeptide(L)'
;MTELNTRVPPAAGPSAARRRAMRFSVDGWDPSYGASLELEGQMEGHLDESTARIDADVEVPAGRWRPIDPDPAGSLPGALLFVDGVRRVEAQLWIDGDAPPGNALAGDTPSGDGLAQDAVTGEAGGPAGEPTAALCASYAAGVVCCCASGAHLVVTKLRRGLFSVAPHASDIRTRAGQYQAHHVRVKRAGAPVMTTLSAALQGKLAEVEAIAATEARGEATPPAGHQAGGHPADSASDLLIVDGPLRGRQHLPRVLGYIKSHHATYLPPELNGLVRALAPGQRTPVFHMGTTWDRHSWYLRLPGPAGSPWAGVVRVECAADLPVAEVTRLAALSQRCLGRFASAPYKDSRAPQNLYPIAGLERELRRRLGDPRLLYRALREAAGSDT
;
A
#
# COMPACT_ATOMS: atom_id res chain seq x y z
N MET A 1 24.19 6.53 -75.91
CA MET A 1 24.49 5.69 -74.72
C MET A 1 23.52 6.09 -73.63
N THR A 2 22.46 5.32 -73.54
CA THR A 2 21.31 5.62 -72.67
C THR A 2 21.33 4.65 -71.48
N GLU A 3 21.64 5.15 -70.27
CA GLU A 3 21.65 4.32 -69.07
C GLU A 3 20.21 4.14 -68.56
N LEU A 4 19.76 2.88 -68.53
CA LEU A 4 18.49 2.47 -67.88
C LEU A 4 18.68 2.41 -66.35
N ASN A 5 18.03 3.32 -65.66
CA ASN A 5 17.97 3.36 -64.23
C ASN A 5 16.82 2.46 -63.70
N THR A 6 17.16 1.23 -63.34
CA THR A 6 16.21 0.24 -62.78
C THR A 6 16.03 0.53 -61.26
N ARG A 7 14.95 1.24 -60.89
CA ARG A 7 14.54 1.38 -59.49
C ARG A 7 13.93 0.03 -59.00
N VAL A 8 14.60 -0.59 -58.03
CA VAL A 8 14.08 -1.68 -57.22
C VAL A 8 13.10 -1.10 -56.21
N PRO A 9 11.86 -1.60 -56.13
CA PRO A 9 10.92 -1.16 -55.07
C PRO A 9 11.38 -1.62 -53.70
N PRO A 10 11.17 -0.82 -52.60
CA PRO A 10 11.55 -1.22 -51.27
C PRO A 10 10.72 -2.43 -50.81
N ALA A 11 11.39 -3.39 -50.18
CA ALA A 11 10.79 -4.56 -49.58
C ALA A 11 9.72 -4.13 -48.51
N ALA A 12 8.53 -4.69 -48.63
CA ALA A 12 7.49 -4.50 -47.63
C ALA A 12 7.97 -5.02 -46.29
N GLY A 13 8.11 -4.10 -45.32
CA GLY A 13 8.40 -4.44 -43.95
C GLY A 13 7.31 -5.33 -43.31
N PRO A 14 7.62 -6.12 -42.29
CA PRO A 14 6.68 -7.03 -41.66
C PRO A 14 5.45 -6.27 -41.20
N SER A 15 4.29 -6.69 -41.73
CA SER A 15 2.96 -6.22 -41.31
C SER A 15 2.87 -6.29 -39.79
N ALA A 16 2.69 -5.15 -39.14
CA ALA A 16 2.38 -5.08 -37.72
C ALA A 16 1.08 -5.85 -37.50
N ALA A 17 1.20 -7.07 -36.98
CA ALA A 17 0.05 -7.87 -36.60
C ALA A 17 -0.81 -7.01 -35.67
N ARG A 18 -2.03 -6.67 -36.09
CA ARG A 18 -3.00 -5.95 -35.26
C ARG A 18 -3.14 -6.75 -33.98
N ARG A 19 -2.63 -6.23 -32.87
CA ARG A 19 -2.89 -6.81 -31.55
C ARG A 19 -4.40 -6.84 -31.38
N ARG A 20 -4.93 -8.05 -31.26
CA ARG A 20 -6.35 -8.25 -30.98
C ARG A 20 -6.70 -7.52 -29.68
N ALA A 21 -7.76 -6.73 -29.66
CA ALA A 21 -8.22 -6.05 -28.47
C ALA A 21 -8.52 -7.08 -27.38
N MET A 22 -8.14 -6.79 -26.16
CA MET A 22 -8.44 -7.62 -24.99
C MET A 22 -9.95 -7.65 -24.79
N ARG A 23 -10.55 -8.84 -24.79
CA ARG A 23 -11.97 -9.04 -24.46
C ARG A 23 -12.07 -9.37 -22.99
N PHE A 24 -13.06 -8.79 -22.31
CA PHE A 24 -13.32 -9.03 -20.91
C PHE A 24 -14.80 -8.89 -20.58
N SER A 25 -15.24 -9.54 -19.51
CA SER A 25 -16.57 -9.38 -18.93
C SER A 25 -16.45 -8.87 -17.48
N VAL A 26 -17.44 -8.10 -17.03
CA VAL A 26 -17.52 -7.59 -15.67
C VAL A 26 -18.43 -8.50 -14.86
N ASP A 27 -17.95 -8.98 -13.71
CA ASP A 27 -18.76 -9.74 -12.78
C ASP A 27 -19.99 -8.94 -12.34
N GLY A 28 -21.16 -9.58 -12.34
CA GLY A 28 -22.43 -8.96 -11.95
C GLY A 28 -22.56 -8.70 -10.45
N TRP A 29 -21.66 -9.27 -9.63
CA TRP A 29 -21.68 -9.11 -8.18
C TRP A 29 -20.92 -7.86 -7.76
N ASP A 30 -21.48 -7.13 -6.79
CA ASP A 30 -20.77 -6.04 -6.14
C ASP A 30 -19.53 -6.61 -5.43
N PRO A 31 -18.32 -6.09 -5.68
CA PRO A 31 -17.09 -6.58 -5.06
C PRO A 31 -17.12 -6.58 -3.53
N SER A 32 -17.97 -5.75 -2.91
CA SER A 32 -18.17 -5.72 -1.46
C SER A 32 -18.98 -6.90 -0.91
N TYR A 33 -19.70 -7.65 -1.77
CA TYR A 33 -20.52 -8.78 -1.35
C TYR A 33 -19.80 -10.13 -1.28
N GLY A 34 -18.71 -10.30 -1.99
CA GLY A 34 -18.03 -11.60 -2.07
C GLY A 34 -16.61 -11.60 -1.55
N ALA A 35 -15.99 -10.46 -1.52
CA ALA A 35 -14.75 -10.29 -0.81
C ALA A 35 -15.11 -10.04 0.65
N SER A 36 -15.19 -11.08 1.44
CA SER A 36 -14.81 -10.95 2.82
C SER A 36 -13.45 -10.26 2.81
N LEU A 37 -13.48 -8.97 2.93
CA LEU A 37 -12.36 -8.13 3.31
C LEU A 37 -11.95 -8.41 4.76
N GLU A 38 -12.27 -9.60 5.21
CA GLU A 38 -11.95 -10.22 6.49
C GLU A 38 -10.46 -10.49 6.68
N LEU A 39 -9.63 -10.12 5.73
CA LEU A 39 -8.17 -10.08 5.94
C LEU A 39 -7.76 -9.03 6.99
N GLU A 40 -8.60 -8.06 7.28
CA GLU A 40 -8.36 -7.08 8.36
C GLU A 40 -9.00 -7.47 9.69
N GLY A 41 -9.97 -8.38 9.72
CA GLY A 41 -10.78 -8.72 10.91
C GLY A 41 -10.52 -10.08 11.55
N GLN A 42 -9.81 -11.00 10.92
CA GLN A 42 -9.69 -12.38 11.42
C GLN A 42 -8.48 -12.69 12.31
N MET A 43 -7.77 -11.69 12.81
CA MET A 43 -6.64 -11.92 13.72
C MET A 43 -6.88 -11.43 15.15
N GLU A 44 -8.10 -11.46 15.62
CA GLU A 44 -8.40 -11.31 17.06
C GLU A 44 -8.33 -12.69 17.73
N GLY A 45 -7.20 -13.02 18.32
CA GLY A 45 -7.18 -14.19 19.20
C GLY A 45 -5.82 -14.65 19.70
N HIS A 46 -4.84 -14.74 18.85
CA HIS A 46 -3.47 -15.10 19.26
C HIS A 46 -2.46 -14.31 18.44
N LEU A 47 -1.63 -13.53 19.13
CA LEU A 47 -0.47 -12.93 18.50
C LEU A 47 0.57 -14.04 18.31
N ASP A 48 0.89 -14.34 17.06
CA ASP A 48 1.95 -15.29 16.72
C ASP A 48 3.29 -14.81 17.28
N GLU A 49 4.14 -15.75 17.73
CA GLU A 49 5.50 -15.43 18.09
C GLU A 49 6.27 -15.01 16.84
N SER A 50 6.91 -13.85 16.92
CA SER A 50 7.67 -13.30 15.81
C SER A 50 9.07 -13.93 15.74
N THR A 51 9.51 -14.25 14.54
CA THR A 51 10.92 -14.63 14.25
C THR A 51 11.86 -13.42 14.17
N ALA A 52 11.40 -12.22 14.52
CA ALA A 52 12.22 -11.00 14.51
C ALA A 52 13.32 -11.08 15.55
N ARG A 53 14.52 -10.68 15.16
CA ARG A 53 15.65 -10.51 16.09
C ARG A 53 15.45 -9.19 16.83
N ILE A 54 15.40 -9.24 18.16
CA ILE A 54 15.20 -8.08 19.04
C ILE A 54 16.46 -7.83 19.84
N ASP A 55 16.93 -6.59 19.82
CA ASP A 55 17.91 -6.06 20.78
C ASP A 55 17.21 -5.00 21.64
N ALA A 56 17.03 -5.32 22.90
CA ALA A 56 16.34 -4.48 23.87
C ALA A 56 17.28 -3.54 24.65
N ASP A 57 18.59 -3.61 24.42
CA ASP A 57 19.60 -2.86 25.17
C ASP A 57 20.00 -1.53 24.49
N VAL A 58 19.12 -0.96 23.64
CA VAL A 58 19.42 0.23 22.82
C VAL A 58 19.42 1.54 23.63
N GLU A 59 18.31 1.89 24.24
CA GLU A 59 18.16 3.14 25.01
C GLU A 59 18.58 2.97 26.47
N VAL A 60 18.14 1.87 27.07
CA VAL A 60 18.55 1.44 28.43
C VAL A 60 18.62 -0.08 28.45
N PRO A 61 19.49 -0.68 29.31
CA PRO A 61 19.57 -2.13 29.46
C PRO A 61 18.20 -2.76 29.75
N ALA A 62 17.90 -3.91 29.13
CA ALA A 62 16.61 -4.59 29.24
C ALA A 62 16.17 -4.84 30.69
N GLY A 63 17.10 -5.20 31.58
CA GLY A 63 16.83 -5.37 33.02
C GLY A 63 16.46 -4.09 33.77
N ARG A 64 16.57 -2.94 33.14
CA ARG A 64 16.19 -1.61 33.70
C ARG A 64 14.97 -1.02 33.00
N TRP A 65 14.29 -1.78 32.14
CA TRP A 65 13.13 -1.29 31.44
C TRP A 65 12.01 -0.90 32.42
N ARG A 66 11.47 0.29 32.24
CA ARG A 66 10.29 0.82 32.90
C ARG A 66 9.55 1.77 31.97
N PRO A 67 8.28 2.04 32.21
CA PRO A 67 7.55 3.07 31.46
C PRO A 67 8.28 4.41 31.53
N ILE A 68 8.34 5.10 30.39
CA ILE A 68 8.94 6.45 30.29
C ILE A 68 7.80 7.44 30.15
N ASP A 69 7.75 8.40 31.07
CA ASP A 69 6.78 9.49 31.06
C ASP A 69 7.11 10.51 29.96
N PRO A 70 6.09 11.20 29.40
CA PRO A 70 6.35 12.28 28.46
C PRO A 70 7.04 13.46 29.16
N ASP A 71 8.08 13.98 28.53
CA ASP A 71 8.73 15.22 28.99
C ASP A 71 7.87 16.44 28.61
N PRO A 72 7.32 17.19 29.61
CA PRO A 72 6.48 18.33 29.31
C PRO A 72 7.26 19.55 28.77
N ALA A 73 8.57 19.61 28.99
CA ALA A 73 9.39 20.78 28.66
C ALA A 73 9.86 20.80 27.19
N GLY A 74 9.70 19.72 26.46
CA GLY A 74 10.19 19.62 25.08
C GLY A 74 9.36 20.44 24.09
N SER A 75 10.01 21.08 23.12
CA SER A 75 9.35 21.79 22.02
C SER A 75 8.58 20.83 21.09
N LEU A 76 7.48 21.31 20.53
CA LEU A 76 6.73 20.61 19.49
C LEU A 76 7.24 21.04 18.12
N PRO A 77 7.14 20.18 17.08
CA PRO A 77 7.42 20.59 15.71
C PRO A 77 6.41 21.64 15.26
N GLY A 78 6.85 22.55 14.40
CA GLY A 78 5.99 23.58 13.82
C GLY A 78 4.92 23.01 12.89
N ALA A 79 5.19 21.83 12.29
CA ALA A 79 4.25 21.11 11.45
C ALA A 79 4.35 19.60 11.65
N LEU A 80 3.21 18.92 11.56
CA LEU A 80 3.09 17.47 11.52
C LEU A 80 2.44 17.08 10.21
N LEU A 81 3.13 16.22 9.46
CA LEU A 81 2.69 15.70 8.18
C LEU A 81 2.24 14.25 8.39
N PHE A 82 1.05 13.91 7.92
CA PHE A 82 0.52 12.54 8.00
C PHE A 82 0.30 12.00 6.61
N VAL A 83 0.85 10.81 6.36
CA VAL A 83 0.74 10.09 5.08
C VAL A 83 -0.14 8.88 5.27
N ASP A 84 -1.09 8.71 4.38
CA ASP A 84 -1.95 7.53 4.33
C ASP A 84 -2.47 7.29 2.92
N GLY A 85 -2.99 6.08 2.68
CA GLY A 85 -3.58 5.68 1.43
C GLY A 85 -4.91 4.96 1.59
N VAL A 86 -5.70 5.02 0.53
CA VAL A 86 -6.99 4.32 0.44
C VAL A 86 -7.07 3.55 -0.85
N ARG A 87 -7.77 2.41 -0.82
CA ARG A 87 -8.09 1.63 -2.01
C ARG A 87 -9.56 1.24 -2.02
N ARG A 88 -10.09 1.01 -3.21
CA ARG A 88 -11.42 0.47 -3.43
C ARG A 88 -11.40 -0.41 -4.67
N VAL A 89 -11.89 -1.63 -4.54
CA VAL A 89 -12.17 -2.49 -5.68
C VAL A 89 -13.43 -1.98 -6.35
N GLU A 90 -13.35 -1.69 -7.66
CA GLU A 90 -14.48 -1.20 -8.44
C GLU A 90 -15.24 -2.34 -9.10
N ALA A 91 -14.51 -3.34 -9.59
CA ALA A 91 -15.08 -4.52 -10.21
C ALA A 91 -14.12 -5.71 -10.20
N GLN A 92 -14.66 -6.91 -10.16
CA GLN A 92 -14.00 -8.13 -10.57
C GLN A 92 -14.31 -8.36 -12.06
N LEU A 93 -13.30 -8.79 -12.82
CA LEU A 93 -13.41 -9.03 -14.25
C LEU A 93 -12.96 -10.45 -14.58
N TRP A 94 -13.43 -10.91 -15.74
CA TRP A 94 -12.96 -12.13 -16.38
C TRP A 94 -12.39 -11.74 -17.75
N ILE A 95 -11.11 -11.97 -17.96
CA ILE A 95 -10.42 -11.71 -19.22
C ILE A 95 -10.48 -13.02 -20.02
N ASP A 96 -11.02 -12.96 -21.24
CA ASP A 96 -11.12 -14.12 -22.12
C ASP A 96 -9.72 -14.65 -22.42
N GLY A 97 -9.55 -15.98 -22.35
CA GLY A 97 -8.30 -16.62 -22.76
C GLY A 97 -8.08 -16.44 -24.27
N ASP A 98 -6.81 -16.37 -24.67
CA ASP A 98 -6.48 -16.45 -26.10
C ASP A 98 -6.95 -17.79 -26.64
N ALA A 99 -7.95 -17.79 -27.54
CA ALA A 99 -8.24 -18.98 -28.30
C ALA A 99 -6.97 -19.35 -29.10
N PRO A 100 -6.53 -20.61 -29.09
CA PRO A 100 -5.42 -21.02 -29.93
C PRO A 100 -5.75 -20.59 -31.38
N PRO A 101 -4.76 -20.10 -32.16
CA PRO A 101 -5.01 -19.74 -33.56
C PRO A 101 -5.68 -20.93 -34.22
N GLY A 102 -6.94 -20.72 -34.62
CA GLY A 102 -7.76 -21.80 -35.20
C GLY A 102 -6.97 -22.48 -36.29
N ASN A 103 -6.66 -23.76 -36.11
CA ASN A 103 -6.11 -24.60 -37.11
C ASN A 103 -7.23 -24.78 -38.16
N ALA A 104 -7.16 -23.98 -39.21
CA ALA A 104 -8.00 -24.18 -40.37
C ALA A 104 -7.60 -25.51 -41.01
N LEU A 105 -8.59 -26.41 -41.09
CA LEU A 105 -8.67 -27.56 -41.94
C LEU A 105 -8.01 -28.87 -41.44
N ALA A 106 -8.92 -29.76 -41.15
CA ALA A 106 -8.75 -31.18 -41.05
C ALA A 106 -8.01 -31.76 -42.29
N GLY A 107 -7.15 -32.67 -42.03
CA GLY A 107 -6.53 -33.52 -43.03
C GLY A 107 -5.57 -34.49 -42.35
N ASP A 108 -6.02 -35.73 -42.24
CA ASP A 108 -5.25 -36.96 -42.10
C ASP A 108 -4.42 -37.23 -40.83
N THR A 109 -4.92 -38.19 -40.06
CA THR A 109 -4.14 -39.07 -39.19
C THR A 109 -2.99 -39.76 -39.91
N PRO A 110 -1.82 -39.91 -39.25
CA PRO A 110 -1.39 -41.28 -38.97
C PRO A 110 -0.88 -41.49 -37.54
N SER A 111 -1.16 -42.66 -37.04
CA SER A 111 -0.65 -43.28 -35.83
C SER A 111 0.87 -43.31 -35.78
N GLY A 112 1.45 -43.05 -34.61
CA GLY A 112 2.88 -43.23 -34.35
C GLY A 112 3.22 -43.04 -32.88
N ASP A 113 3.50 -44.15 -32.19
CA ASP A 113 4.05 -44.24 -30.84
C ASP A 113 5.36 -43.46 -30.73
N GLY A 114 5.49 -42.66 -29.65
CA GLY A 114 6.73 -41.98 -29.33
C GLY A 114 6.73 -41.42 -27.93
N LEU A 115 7.48 -42.07 -27.07
CA LEU A 115 7.71 -41.74 -25.66
C LEU A 115 8.14 -40.30 -25.44
N ALA A 116 7.40 -39.60 -24.58
CA ALA A 116 7.69 -38.22 -24.14
C ALA A 116 8.67 -38.23 -22.98
N GLN A 117 9.69 -37.40 -23.07
CA GLN A 117 10.56 -37.01 -21.95
C GLN A 117 10.12 -35.67 -21.41
N ASP A 118 9.98 -35.62 -20.10
CA ASP A 118 9.58 -34.48 -19.30
C ASP A 118 10.52 -33.27 -19.44
N ALA A 119 9.91 -32.12 -19.79
CA ALA A 119 10.50 -30.81 -19.52
C ALA A 119 9.48 -30.00 -18.72
N VAL A 120 9.65 -30.03 -17.39
CA VAL A 120 8.89 -29.19 -16.47
C VAL A 120 9.48 -27.77 -16.52
N THR A 121 8.89 -26.90 -17.31
CA THR A 121 9.01 -25.45 -17.15
C THR A 121 7.66 -24.93 -16.68
N GLY A 122 7.62 -24.51 -15.39
CA GLY A 122 6.43 -24.04 -14.72
C GLY A 122 5.94 -22.70 -15.26
N GLU A 123 5.02 -22.72 -16.19
CA GLU A 123 4.14 -21.60 -16.49
C GLU A 123 2.78 -21.87 -15.82
N ALA A 124 2.46 -21.11 -14.77
CA ALA A 124 1.15 -21.10 -14.14
C ALA A 124 0.16 -20.26 -14.97
N GLY A 125 -0.04 -20.66 -16.22
CA GLY A 125 -1.17 -20.25 -17.05
C GLY A 125 -2.20 -21.37 -17.01
N GLY A 126 -3.47 -21.06 -16.73
CA GLY A 126 -4.56 -22.02 -16.88
C GLY A 126 -4.64 -22.54 -18.33
N PRO A 127 -5.38 -23.65 -18.58
CA PRO A 127 -5.51 -24.22 -19.91
C PRO A 127 -5.93 -23.15 -20.93
N ALA A 128 -5.32 -23.20 -22.12
CA ALA A 128 -5.57 -22.23 -23.18
C ALA A 128 -7.08 -22.13 -23.49
N GLY A 129 -7.64 -20.93 -23.28
CA GLY A 129 -9.05 -20.66 -23.55
C GLY A 129 -9.92 -20.43 -22.30
N GLU A 130 -9.43 -20.70 -21.07
CA GLU A 130 -10.21 -20.38 -19.87
C GLU A 130 -10.12 -18.88 -19.51
N PRO A 131 -11.26 -18.26 -19.11
CA PRO A 131 -11.27 -16.89 -18.64
C PRO A 131 -10.44 -16.74 -17.36
N THR A 132 -9.65 -15.69 -17.30
CA THR A 132 -8.77 -15.40 -16.17
C THR A 132 -9.33 -14.28 -15.31
N ALA A 133 -9.44 -14.50 -14.01
CA ALA A 133 -9.90 -13.48 -13.06
C ALA A 133 -8.96 -12.29 -13.01
N ALA A 134 -9.53 -11.10 -12.93
CA ALA A 134 -8.84 -9.83 -12.81
C ALA A 134 -9.56 -8.87 -11.86
N LEU A 135 -8.85 -7.87 -11.36
CA LEU A 135 -9.35 -6.90 -10.40
C LEU A 135 -9.16 -5.48 -10.92
N CYS A 136 -10.25 -4.74 -11.12
CA CYS A 136 -10.20 -3.30 -11.33
C CYS A 136 -10.33 -2.57 -10.00
N ALA A 137 -9.41 -1.65 -9.72
CA ALA A 137 -9.41 -0.89 -8.49
C ALA A 137 -8.99 0.58 -8.71
N SER A 138 -9.54 1.46 -7.86
CA SER A 138 -9.06 2.81 -7.65
C SER A 138 -8.31 2.88 -6.33
N TYR A 139 -7.18 3.58 -6.29
CA TYR A 139 -6.39 3.78 -5.10
C TYR A 139 -5.75 5.15 -5.10
N ALA A 140 -5.59 5.71 -3.92
CA ALA A 140 -5.04 7.04 -3.76
C ALA A 140 -4.21 7.12 -2.49
N ALA A 141 -3.16 7.93 -2.52
CA ALA A 141 -2.41 8.31 -1.33
C ALA A 141 -2.30 9.83 -1.25
N GLY A 142 -2.10 10.33 -0.05
CA GLY A 142 -1.95 11.76 0.17
C GLY A 142 -1.19 12.10 1.44
N VAL A 143 -0.95 13.39 1.59
CA VAL A 143 -0.31 13.96 2.77
C VAL A 143 -1.14 15.13 3.27
N VAL A 144 -1.49 15.10 4.55
CA VAL A 144 -2.11 16.21 5.26
C VAL A 144 -1.10 16.85 6.20
N CYS A 145 -0.98 18.16 6.15
CA CYS A 145 -0.19 18.96 7.10
C CYS A 145 -1.09 19.47 8.20
N CYS A 146 -0.64 19.34 9.44
CA CYS A 146 -1.23 19.96 10.63
C CYS A 146 -0.22 20.95 11.22
N CYS A 147 -0.47 22.24 11.07
CA CYS A 147 0.38 23.32 11.52
C CYS A 147 -0.44 24.43 12.20
N ALA A 148 0.18 25.54 12.52
CA ALA A 148 -0.48 26.68 13.18
C ALA A 148 -1.66 27.25 12.36
N SER A 149 -1.64 27.13 11.03
CA SER A 149 -2.74 27.56 10.14
C SER A 149 -3.89 26.54 10.04
N GLY A 150 -3.76 25.39 10.69
CA GLY A 150 -4.77 24.32 10.67
C GLY A 150 -4.35 23.09 9.90
N ALA A 151 -5.33 22.24 9.53
CA ALA A 151 -5.10 21.04 8.76
C ALA A 151 -5.42 21.28 7.27
N HIS A 152 -4.46 20.98 6.39
CA HIS A 152 -4.64 21.14 4.94
C HIS A 152 -3.93 20.04 4.15
N LEU A 153 -4.51 19.70 3.01
CA LEU A 153 -3.97 18.67 2.11
C LEU A 153 -2.79 19.25 1.32
N VAL A 154 -1.63 18.59 1.38
CA VAL A 154 -0.40 19.02 0.70
C VAL A 154 -0.21 18.27 -0.61
N VAL A 155 -0.33 16.94 -0.57
CA VAL A 155 -0.12 16.06 -1.72
C VAL A 155 -1.33 15.14 -1.88
N THR A 156 -1.71 14.86 -3.13
CA THR A 156 -2.69 13.82 -3.47
C THR A 156 -2.29 13.14 -4.77
N LYS A 157 -2.22 11.83 -4.75
CA LYS A 157 -1.99 10.97 -5.92
C LYS A 157 -3.15 10.00 -6.07
N LEU A 158 -3.81 10.02 -7.21
CA LEU A 158 -4.91 9.11 -7.57
C LEU A 158 -4.44 8.20 -8.71
N ARG A 159 -4.75 6.91 -8.63
CA ARG A 159 -4.47 5.91 -9.65
C ARG A 159 -5.66 4.97 -9.81
N ARG A 160 -5.75 4.37 -11.00
CA ARG A 160 -6.67 3.26 -11.29
C ARG A 160 -5.88 2.15 -11.96
N GLY A 161 -6.08 0.91 -11.53
CA GLY A 161 -5.35 -0.26 -12.03
C GLY A 161 -6.25 -1.43 -12.35
N LEU A 162 -5.88 -2.14 -13.39
CA LEU A 162 -6.33 -3.49 -13.72
C LEU A 162 -5.22 -4.45 -13.28
N PHE A 163 -5.49 -5.30 -12.32
CA PHE A 163 -4.55 -6.31 -11.82
C PHE A 163 -4.95 -7.67 -12.38
N SER A 164 -4.04 -8.35 -13.07
CA SER A 164 -4.31 -9.66 -13.66
C SER A 164 -3.05 -10.50 -13.79
N VAL A 165 -3.23 -11.82 -13.76
CA VAL A 165 -2.18 -12.79 -14.11
C VAL A 165 -2.19 -13.12 -15.60
N ALA A 166 -3.21 -12.68 -16.37
CA ALA A 166 -3.29 -12.89 -17.80
C ALA A 166 -2.17 -12.11 -18.53
N PRO A 167 -1.35 -12.76 -19.37
CA PRO A 167 -0.20 -12.12 -20.02
C PRO A 167 -0.61 -11.06 -21.05
N HIS A 168 -1.81 -11.18 -21.61
CA HIS A 168 -2.36 -10.25 -22.61
C HIS A 168 -3.24 -9.14 -22.01
N ALA A 169 -3.36 -9.06 -20.68
CA ALA A 169 -4.08 -7.97 -20.03
C ALA A 169 -3.53 -6.62 -20.48
N SER A 170 -4.41 -5.70 -20.85
CA SER A 170 -4.07 -4.37 -21.34
C SER A 170 -4.92 -3.31 -20.67
N ASP A 171 -4.53 -2.05 -20.83
CA ASP A 171 -5.23 -0.91 -20.24
C ASP A 171 -6.70 -0.87 -20.69
N ILE A 172 -7.59 -0.62 -19.73
CA ILE A 172 -9.01 -0.39 -20.00
C ILE A 172 -9.28 1.11 -19.99
N ARG A 173 -9.78 1.61 -21.11
CA ARG A 173 -10.23 3.00 -21.22
C ARG A 173 -11.73 3.05 -21.05
N THR A 174 -12.19 3.91 -20.15
CA THR A 174 -13.61 4.16 -19.91
C THR A 174 -13.88 5.65 -19.97
N ARG A 175 -15.16 6.04 -20.10
CA ARG A 175 -15.54 7.47 -20.00
C ARG A 175 -15.21 8.10 -18.64
N ALA A 176 -15.02 7.28 -17.60
CA ALA A 176 -14.73 7.74 -16.24
C ALA A 176 -13.23 7.69 -15.90
N GLY A 177 -12.36 7.32 -16.85
CA GLY A 177 -10.92 7.27 -16.71
C GLY A 177 -10.31 5.99 -17.26
N GLN A 178 -8.99 5.86 -17.12
CA GLN A 178 -8.21 4.74 -17.61
C GLN A 178 -7.73 3.89 -16.43
N TYR A 179 -7.84 2.57 -16.55
CA TYR A 179 -7.26 1.58 -15.65
C TYR A 179 -6.00 1.03 -16.29
N GLN A 180 -4.85 1.30 -15.67
CA GLN A 180 -3.55 0.82 -16.14
C GLN A 180 -3.39 -0.66 -15.83
N ALA A 181 -2.97 -1.46 -16.80
CA ALA A 181 -2.74 -2.88 -16.61
C ALA A 181 -1.46 -3.14 -15.79
N HIS A 182 -1.62 -3.97 -14.76
CA HIS A 182 -0.53 -4.46 -13.91
C HIS A 182 -0.51 -5.99 -13.98
N HIS A 183 0.52 -6.54 -14.63
CA HIS A 183 0.73 -7.98 -14.70
C HIS A 183 1.25 -8.49 -13.36
N VAL A 184 0.52 -9.42 -12.76
CA VAL A 184 0.81 -9.99 -11.44
C VAL A 184 1.36 -11.41 -11.60
N ARG A 185 2.55 -11.65 -11.04
CA ARG A 185 3.14 -12.99 -11.01
C ARG A 185 2.67 -13.74 -9.77
N VAL A 186 2.24 -14.99 -9.94
CA VAL A 186 1.93 -15.88 -8.82
C VAL A 186 3.24 -16.35 -8.20
N LYS A 187 3.52 -15.87 -7.00
CA LYS A 187 4.77 -16.20 -6.27
C LYS A 187 4.72 -17.55 -5.55
N ARG A 188 3.54 -18.08 -5.29
CA ARG A 188 3.33 -19.31 -4.51
C ARG A 188 2.30 -20.17 -5.24
N ALA A 189 2.69 -21.37 -5.64
CA ALA A 189 1.77 -22.33 -6.22
C ALA A 189 0.63 -22.64 -5.24
N GLY A 190 -0.61 -22.68 -5.75
CA GLY A 190 -1.80 -22.95 -4.94
C GLY A 190 -2.37 -21.75 -4.16
N ALA A 191 -1.75 -20.55 -4.22
CA ALA A 191 -2.36 -19.37 -3.63
C ALA A 191 -3.61 -18.95 -4.43
N PRO A 192 -4.74 -18.58 -3.77
CA PRO A 192 -5.91 -18.07 -4.47
C PRO A 192 -5.55 -16.83 -5.30
N VAL A 193 -6.00 -16.79 -6.55
CA VAL A 193 -5.68 -15.70 -7.49
C VAL A 193 -6.09 -14.35 -6.91
N MET A 194 -7.30 -14.23 -6.36
CA MET A 194 -7.80 -12.97 -5.81
C MET A 194 -6.97 -12.44 -4.64
N THR A 195 -6.44 -13.31 -3.77
CA THR A 195 -5.51 -12.94 -2.70
C THR A 195 -4.22 -12.36 -3.29
N THR A 196 -3.70 -12.99 -4.36
CA THR A 196 -2.50 -12.53 -5.06
C THR A 196 -2.72 -11.15 -5.70
N LEU A 197 -3.88 -10.94 -6.36
CA LEU A 197 -4.25 -9.66 -6.97
C LEU A 197 -4.45 -8.56 -5.92
N SER A 198 -5.10 -8.88 -4.80
CA SER A 198 -5.29 -7.96 -3.68
C SER A 198 -3.96 -7.53 -3.04
N ALA A 199 -3.02 -8.47 -2.90
CA ALA A 199 -1.67 -8.17 -2.42
C ALA A 199 -0.89 -7.27 -3.41
N ALA A 200 -1.06 -7.47 -4.72
CA ALA A 200 -0.47 -6.61 -5.74
C ALA A 200 -1.04 -5.18 -5.70
N LEU A 201 -2.36 -5.04 -5.52
CA LEU A 201 -3.02 -3.75 -5.31
C LEU A 201 -2.46 -3.05 -4.06
N GLN A 202 -2.31 -3.80 -2.93
CA GLN A 202 -1.72 -3.24 -1.72
C GLN A 202 -0.28 -2.79 -1.94
N GLY A 203 0.51 -3.55 -2.71
CA GLY A 203 1.86 -3.17 -3.10
C GLY A 203 1.88 -1.86 -3.91
N LYS A 204 0.96 -1.71 -4.87
CA LYS A 204 0.84 -0.48 -5.66
C LYS A 204 0.38 0.72 -4.84
N LEU A 205 -0.49 0.52 -3.86
CA LEU A 205 -0.86 1.58 -2.92
C LEU A 205 0.36 2.03 -2.12
N ALA A 206 1.14 1.11 -1.57
CA ALA A 206 2.36 1.43 -0.82
C ALA A 206 3.40 2.20 -1.66
N GLU A 207 3.53 1.90 -2.97
CA GLU A 207 4.35 2.68 -3.90
C GLU A 207 3.84 4.13 -4.02
N VAL A 208 2.53 4.33 -4.15
CA VAL A 208 1.92 5.66 -4.27
C VAL A 208 2.04 6.46 -2.97
N GLU A 209 1.93 5.80 -1.81
CA GLU A 209 2.19 6.41 -0.50
C GLU A 209 3.66 6.86 -0.37
N ALA A 210 4.61 6.03 -0.84
CA ALA A 210 6.02 6.40 -0.84
C ALA A 210 6.30 7.62 -1.73
N ILE A 211 5.68 7.67 -2.92
CA ILE A 211 5.76 8.82 -3.84
C ILE A 211 5.19 10.08 -3.15
N ALA A 212 4.02 9.97 -2.52
CA ALA A 212 3.39 11.11 -1.84
C ALA A 212 4.23 11.61 -0.67
N ALA A 213 4.82 10.70 0.13
CA ALA A 213 5.71 11.03 1.23
C ALA A 213 6.98 11.73 0.76
N THR A 214 7.61 11.23 -0.32
CA THR A 214 8.82 11.81 -0.91
C THR A 214 8.55 13.21 -1.47
N GLU A 215 7.44 13.38 -2.19
CA GLU A 215 7.04 14.68 -2.76
C GLU A 215 6.79 15.72 -1.66
N ALA A 216 6.10 15.31 -0.59
CA ALA A 216 5.89 16.20 0.56
C ALA A 216 7.19 16.63 1.26
N ARG A 217 8.29 15.88 1.07
CA ARG A 217 9.62 16.23 1.58
C ARG A 217 10.48 17.02 0.59
N GLY A 218 10.20 16.89 -0.73
CA GLY A 218 10.99 17.53 -1.80
C GLY A 218 10.45 18.90 -2.23
N GLU A 219 9.17 19.17 -2.05
CA GLU A 219 8.55 20.42 -2.48
C GLU A 219 8.68 21.53 -1.43
N ALA A 220 9.88 22.06 -1.28
CA ALA A 220 10.10 23.38 -0.68
C ALA A 220 9.79 24.54 -1.65
N THR A 221 9.22 24.27 -2.83
CA THR A 221 8.87 25.28 -3.85
C THR A 221 7.37 25.26 -4.10
N PRO A 222 6.58 26.24 -3.57
CA PRO A 222 5.18 26.37 -3.93
C PRO A 222 5.06 26.70 -5.42
N PRO A 223 4.08 26.13 -6.15
CA PRO A 223 3.79 26.57 -7.51
C PRO A 223 3.44 28.06 -7.52
N ALA A 224 4.07 28.81 -8.41
CA ALA A 224 3.87 30.23 -8.58
C ALA A 224 2.37 30.55 -8.78
N GLY A 225 1.76 31.25 -7.82
CA GLY A 225 0.38 31.73 -7.95
C GLY A 225 -0.56 31.42 -6.78
N HIS A 226 -0.19 30.57 -5.81
CA HIS A 226 -0.92 30.44 -4.54
C HIS A 226 -0.12 31.11 -3.44
N GLN A 227 -0.65 32.25 -2.94
CA GLN A 227 -0.32 32.73 -1.60
C GLN A 227 -0.96 31.79 -0.56
N ALA A 228 -0.58 30.54 -0.57
CA ALA A 228 -0.67 29.70 0.61
C ALA A 228 0.35 30.28 1.58
N GLY A 229 -0.08 30.60 2.80
CA GLY A 229 0.84 31.00 3.86
C GLY A 229 1.97 29.97 3.94
N GLY A 230 3.02 30.21 3.18
CA GLY A 230 4.15 29.31 3.04
C GLY A 230 4.87 29.26 4.37
N HIS A 231 4.69 28.16 5.09
CA HIS A 231 5.81 27.75 5.90
C HIS A 231 6.88 27.27 4.93
N PRO A 232 8.08 27.89 4.91
CA PRO A 232 9.23 27.17 4.42
C PRO A 232 9.22 25.87 5.21
N ALA A 233 9.21 24.74 4.53
CA ALA A 233 9.46 23.46 5.14
C ALA A 233 10.90 23.54 5.67
N ASP A 234 11.04 24.17 6.83
CA ASP A 234 12.24 24.09 7.60
C ASP A 234 12.26 22.65 8.07
N SER A 235 12.94 21.81 7.30
CA SER A 235 13.02 20.36 7.51
C SER A 235 13.50 19.99 8.92
N ALA A 236 14.02 20.98 9.66
CA ALA A 236 14.42 20.86 11.04
C ALA A 236 13.25 21.00 12.03
N SER A 237 12.09 21.56 11.65
CA SER A 237 10.98 21.86 12.56
C SER A 237 9.71 21.05 12.31
N ASP A 238 9.68 20.14 11.34
CA ASP A 238 8.53 19.29 11.03
C ASP A 238 8.76 17.81 11.40
N LEU A 239 7.71 16.99 11.36
CA LEU A 239 7.76 15.55 11.57
C LEU A 239 6.78 14.87 10.62
N LEU A 240 7.25 13.87 9.89
CA LEU A 240 6.43 13.06 8.97
C LEU A 240 5.99 11.78 9.67
N ILE A 241 4.69 11.52 9.69
CA ILE A 241 4.07 10.32 10.25
C ILE A 241 3.47 9.51 9.10
N VAL A 242 3.93 8.29 8.91
CA VAL A 242 3.40 7.35 7.90
C VAL A 242 2.48 6.35 8.60
N ASP A 243 1.23 6.23 8.15
CA ASP A 243 0.33 5.18 8.65
C ASP A 243 0.82 3.82 8.16
N GLY A 244 1.29 3.00 9.10
CA GLY A 244 1.92 1.70 8.83
C GLY A 244 3.46 1.71 8.94
N PRO A 245 4.09 0.61 8.50
CA PRO A 245 5.54 0.43 8.62
C PRO A 245 6.33 1.34 7.64
N LEU A 246 7.52 1.75 8.05
CA LEU A 246 8.42 2.60 7.25
C LEU A 246 9.08 1.90 6.06
N ARG A 247 8.88 0.63 5.87
CA ARG A 247 9.53 -0.12 4.80
C ARG A 247 9.51 0.61 3.46
N GLY A 248 10.70 0.89 2.89
CA GLY A 248 10.86 1.66 1.64
C GLY A 248 10.81 3.18 1.82
N ARG A 249 10.60 3.71 3.04
CA ARG A 249 10.52 5.15 3.36
C ARG A 249 11.49 5.58 4.46
N GLN A 250 12.31 4.66 4.97
CA GLN A 250 13.27 4.91 6.06
C GLN A 250 14.35 5.93 5.70
N HIS A 251 14.60 6.19 4.43
CA HIS A 251 15.56 7.18 3.93
C HIS A 251 15.06 8.63 4.04
N LEU A 252 13.76 8.82 4.32
CA LEU A 252 13.19 10.17 4.47
C LEU A 252 13.62 10.78 5.80
N PRO A 253 13.96 12.09 5.84
CA PRO A 253 14.38 12.74 7.07
C PRO A 253 13.19 12.91 8.04
N ARG A 254 13.45 12.76 9.33
CA ARG A 254 12.48 12.97 10.42
C ARG A 254 11.14 12.29 10.16
N VAL A 255 11.19 11.01 9.82
CA VAL A 255 10.02 10.17 9.52
C VAL A 255 9.80 9.14 10.61
N LEU A 256 8.54 8.91 10.96
CA LEU A 256 8.10 7.84 11.85
C LEU A 256 7.06 6.96 11.16
N GLY A 257 7.20 5.63 11.30
CA GLY A 257 6.14 4.68 11.02
C GLY A 257 5.21 4.57 12.23
N TYR A 258 3.93 4.56 11.98
CA TYR A 258 2.88 4.50 12.98
C TYR A 258 2.04 3.25 12.80
N ILE A 259 2.25 2.24 13.63
CA ILE A 259 1.63 0.93 13.51
C ILE A 259 0.55 0.77 14.58
N LYS A 260 -0.69 0.70 14.17
CA LYS A 260 -1.89 0.63 15.04
C LYS A 260 -2.41 -0.79 15.24
N SER A 261 -2.01 -1.75 14.39
CA SER A 261 -2.42 -3.17 14.50
C SER A 261 -1.25 -4.04 14.94
N HIS A 262 -1.53 -4.97 15.84
CA HIS A 262 -0.55 -5.88 16.41
C HIS A 262 -0.89 -7.31 15.96
N HIS A 263 -0.14 -7.84 14.97
CA HIS A 263 -0.32 -9.19 14.44
C HIS A 263 0.65 -10.22 15.04
N ALA A 264 1.67 -9.74 15.75
CA ALA A 264 2.65 -10.60 16.41
C ALA A 264 3.18 -9.94 17.68
N THR A 265 3.60 -10.79 18.61
CA THR A 265 4.35 -10.41 19.80
C THR A 265 5.83 -10.35 19.45
N TYR A 266 6.43 -9.17 19.52
CA TYR A 266 7.84 -8.98 19.15
C TYR A 266 8.78 -9.05 20.34
N LEU A 267 8.40 -8.47 21.47
CA LEU A 267 9.24 -8.44 22.67
C LEU A 267 9.21 -9.78 23.39
N PRO A 268 10.29 -10.14 24.08
CA PRO A 268 10.31 -11.27 24.99
C PRO A 268 9.20 -11.21 26.03
N PRO A 269 8.69 -12.34 26.54
CA PRO A 269 7.57 -12.39 27.48
C PRO A 269 7.72 -11.47 28.69
N GLU A 270 8.95 -11.32 29.20
CA GLU A 270 9.30 -10.48 30.36
C GLU A 270 9.03 -9.00 30.09
N LEU A 271 9.27 -8.55 28.85
CA LEU A 271 9.11 -7.15 28.46
C LEU A 271 7.70 -6.85 27.94
N ASN A 272 6.95 -7.86 27.45
CA ASN A 272 5.57 -7.68 27.02
C ASN A 272 4.64 -7.27 28.16
N GLY A 273 4.91 -7.65 29.39
CA GLY A 273 4.19 -7.19 30.55
C GLY A 273 4.23 -5.65 30.69
N LEU A 274 5.39 -5.06 30.39
CA LEU A 274 5.57 -3.61 30.43
C LEU A 274 4.69 -2.88 29.39
N VAL A 275 4.57 -3.41 28.17
CA VAL A 275 3.75 -2.80 27.12
C VAL A 275 2.29 -2.68 27.56
N ARG A 276 1.76 -3.75 28.19
CA ARG A 276 0.39 -3.76 28.72
C ARG A 276 0.20 -2.83 29.92
N ALA A 277 1.27 -2.62 30.69
CA ALA A 277 1.26 -1.79 31.90
C ALA A 277 1.47 -0.27 31.62
N LEU A 278 1.75 0.14 30.37
CA LEU A 278 1.90 1.55 30.02
C LEU A 278 0.63 2.34 30.40
N ALA A 279 0.80 3.44 31.09
CA ALA A 279 -0.27 4.43 31.30
C ALA A 279 -0.42 5.32 30.04
N PRO A 280 -1.56 6.01 29.87
CA PRO A 280 -1.76 6.96 28.77
C PRO A 280 -0.61 7.98 28.68
N GLY A 281 -0.05 8.12 27.47
CA GLY A 281 1.11 9.00 27.20
C GLY A 281 2.47 8.36 27.47
N GLN A 282 2.55 7.25 28.19
CA GLN A 282 3.81 6.56 28.44
C GLN A 282 4.25 5.71 27.24
N ARG A 283 5.57 5.53 27.12
CA ARG A 283 6.21 4.66 26.14
C ARG A 283 7.15 3.63 26.77
N THR A 284 7.47 2.59 26.03
CA THR A 284 8.63 1.72 26.36
C THR A 284 9.93 2.43 26.03
N PRO A 285 11.07 1.96 26.56
CA PRO A 285 12.36 2.24 25.96
C PRO A 285 12.40 1.80 24.50
N VAL A 286 13.32 2.41 23.74
CA VAL A 286 13.59 2.06 22.34
C VAL A 286 14.33 0.71 22.30
N PHE A 287 13.93 -0.11 21.33
CA PHE A 287 14.60 -1.37 21.00
C PHE A 287 14.88 -1.45 19.50
N HIS A 288 15.88 -2.23 19.12
CA HIS A 288 16.15 -2.54 17.73
C HIS A 288 15.39 -3.81 17.31
N MET A 289 14.84 -3.80 16.10
CA MET A 289 14.10 -4.91 15.52
C MET A 289 14.64 -5.22 14.12
N GLY A 290 15.15 -6.44 13.93
CA GLY A 290 15.60 -6.98 12.66
C GLY A 290 14.65 -8.06 12.13
N THR A 291 14.19 -7.89 10.90
CA THR A 291 13.43 -8.89 10.14
C THR A 291 14.04 -9.00 8.73
N THR A 292 13.29 -8.73 7.68
CA THR A 292 13.81 -8.49 6.32
C THR A 292 14.45 -7.10 6.17
N TRP A 293 14.30 -6.25 7.16
CA TRP A 293 14.90 -4.92 7.27
C TRP A 293 15.03 -4.53 8.76
N ASP A 294 15.99 -3.68 9.07
CA ASP A 294 16.32 -3.26 10.42
C ASP A 294 15.71 -1.91 10.75
N ARG A 295 15.27 -1.71 12.00
CA ARG A 295 14.65 -0.50 12.49
C ARG A 295 14.74 -0.35 14.00
N HIS A 296 14.68 0.88 14.49
CA HIS A 296 14.40 1.16 15.89
C HIS A 296 12.89 1.25 16.11
N SER A 297 12.41 0.77 17.26
CA SER A 297 10.98 0.74 17.56
C SER A 297 10.71 0.94 19.04
N TRP A 298 9.53 1.41 19.38
CA TRP A 298 9.01 1.53 20.74
C TRP A 298 7.50 1.43 20.73
N TYR A 299 6.90 1.05 21.88
CA TYR A 299 5.48 1.10 22.08
C TYR A 299 5.09 2.39 22.82
N LEU A 300 3.96 2.96 22.42
CA LEU A 300 3.37 4.16 23.03
C LEU A 300 1.90 3.87 23.30
N ARG A 301 1.41 4.22 24.51
CA ARG A 301 -0.02 4.20 24.78
C ARG A 301 -0.60 5.58 24.60
N LEU A 302 -1.53 5.72 23.65
CA LEU A 302 -2.29 6.94 23.41
C LEU A 302 -3.30 7.17 24.53
N PRO A 303 -3.68 8.44 24.82
CA PRO A 303 -4.78 8.74 25.71
C PRO A 303 -6.11 8.24 25.12
N GLY A 304 -6.95 7.68 25.98
CA GLY A 304 -8.24 7.13 25.58
C GLY A 304 -8.92 6.45 26.77
N PRO A 305 -10.17 5.99 26.60
CA PRO A 305 -10.87 5.24 27.64
C PRO A 305 -10.15 3.92 27.93
N ALA A 306 -10.29 3.46 29.16
CA ALA A 306 -9.86 2.13 29.57
C ALA A 306 -10.60 1.06 28.71
N GLY A 307 -9.89 0.02 28.32
CA GLY A 307 -10.40 -1.04 27.48
C GLY A 307 -9.56 -2.31 27.60
N SER A 308 -9.38 -3.02 26.49
CA SER A 308 -8.50 -4.19 26.44
C SER A 308 -7.04 -3.81 26.80
N PRO A 309 -6.21 -4.77 27.20
CA PRO A 309 -4.79 -4.50 27.51
C PRO A 309 -4.00 -3.80 26.37
N TRP A 310 -4.47 -3.93 25.14
CA TRP A 310 -3.89 -3.30 23.94
C TRP A 310 -4.62 -2.03 23.50
N ALA A 311 -5.69 -1.61 24.19
CA ALA A 311 -6.39 -0.37 23.87
C ALA A 311 -5.45 0.83 23.92
N GLY A 312 -5.39 1.59 22.86
CA GLY A 312 -4.51 2.76 22.73
C GLY A 312 -3.02 2.46 22.54
N VAL A 313 -2.61 1.19 22.58
CA VAL A 313 -1.20 0.84 22.33
C VAL A 313 -0.93 0.88 20.83
N VAL A 314 0.10 1.63 20.45
CA VAL A 314 0.63 1.68 19.08
C VAL A 314 2.12 1.39 19.12
N ARG A 315 2.65 0.87 18.02
CA ARG A 315 4.09 0.73 17.84
C ARG A 315 4.56 1.82 16.87
N VAL A 316 5.60 2.51 17.28
CA VAL A 316 6.24 3.54 16.45
C VAL A 316 7.62 3.05 16.05
N GLU A 317 8.07 3.40 14.86
CA GLU A 317 9.38 3.00 14.35
C GLU A 317 10.07 4.09 13.56
N CYS A 318 11.40 4.05 13.53
CA CYS A 318 12.25 4.89 12.69
C CYS A 318 13.41 4.09 12.09
N ALA A 319 14.20 4.73 11.25
CA ALA A 319 15.35 4.12 10.59
C ALA A 319 16.39 3.59 11.58
N ALA A 320 17.01 2.46 11.25
CA ALA A 320 17.98 1.79 12.12
C ALA A 320 19.38 2.45 12.14
N ASP A 321 19.69 3.24 11.11
CA ASP A 321 20.99 3.93 10.95
C ASP A 321 21.08 5.25 11.73
N LEU A 322 19.98 5.66 12.36
CA LEU A 322 19.98 6.87 13.19
C LEU A 322 20.76 6.66 14.50
N PRO A 323 21.53 7.66 14.95
CA PRO A 323 22.18 7.62 16.28
C PRO A 323 21.15 7.46 17.40
N VAL A 324 21.46 6.67 18.42
CA VAL A 324 20.55 6.39 19.55
C VAL A 324 20.00 7.66 20.19
N ALA A 325 20.82 8.71 20.33
CA ALA A 325 20.37 10.01 20.85
C ALA A 325 19.29 10.67 19.98
N GLU A 326 19.36 10.51 18.66
CA GLU A 326 18.32 10.99 17.73
C GLU A 326 17.06 10.16 17.84
N VAL A 327 17.19 8.85 17.88
CA VAL A 327 16.06 7.94 18.06
C VAL A 327 15.32 8.22 19.36
N THR A 328 16.04 8.41 20.48
CA THR A 328 15.45 8.76 21.78
C THR A 328 14.71 10.10 21.72
N ARG A 329 15.26 11.11 21.01
CA ARG A 329 14.57 12.38 20.77
C ARG A 329 13.29 12.22 19.96
N LEU A 330 13.32 11.40 18.89
CA LEU A 330 12.13 11.10 18.08
C LEU A 330 11.08 10.34 18.90
N ALA A 331 11.50 9.40 19.74
CA ALA A 331 10.60 8.67 20.62
C ALA A 331 9.92 9.61 21.64
N ALA A 332 10.66 10.49 22.30
CA ALA A 332 10.11 11.51 23.19
C ALA A 332 9.19 12.49 22.45
N LEU A 333 9.54 12.88 21.22
CA LEU A 333 8.73 13.75 20.40
C LEU A 333 7.40 13.08 20.02
N SER A 334 7.41 11.80 19.66
CA SER A 334 6.22 11.03 19.33
C SER A 334 5.21 10.99 20.49
N GLN A 335 5.68 10.86 21.74
CA GLN A 335 4.83 10.90 22.93
C GLN A 335 4.04 12.22 23.03
N ARG A 336 4.73 13.34 22.81
CA ARG A 336 4.12 14.68 22.90
C ARG A 336 3.17 14.99 21.75
N CYS A 337 3.46 14.48 20.55
CA CYS A 337 2.72 14.81 19.35
C CYS A 337 1.50 13.91 19.14
N LEU A 338 1.69 12.58 19.16
CA LEU A 338 0.68 11.64 18.67
C LEU A 338 -0.57 11.61 19.55
N GLY A 339 -0.41 11.68 20.87
CA GLY A 339 -1.52 11.70 21.81
C GLY A 339 -2.53 12.84 21.60
N ARG A 340 -2.10 13.95 21.01
CA ARG A 340 -2.96 15.12 20.72
C ARG A 340 -3.97 14.85 19.60
N PHE A 341 -3.68 13.88 18.76
CA PHE A 341 -4.49 13.51 17.59
C PHE A 341 -5.27 12.22 17.79
N ALA A 342 -5.17 11.60 18.97
CA ALA A 342 -5.92 10.39 19.28
C ALA A 342 -7.42 10.61 19.08
N SER A 343 -8.09 9.70 18.36
CA SER A 343 -9.52 9.82 18.11
C SER A 343 -10.36 9.42 19.32
N ALA A 344 -11.63 9.85 19.31
CA ALA A 344 -12.59 9.50 20.35
C ALA A 344 -13.54 8.40 19.84
N PRO A 345 -13.97 7.43 20.71
CA PRO A 345 -14.78 6.29 20.31
C PRO A 345 -16.12 6.65 19.65
N TYR A 346 -16.71 7.79 20.02
CA TYR A 346 -17.97 8.22 19.40
C TYR A 346 -17.81 8.77 17.97
N LYS A 347 -16.56 9.01 17.52
CA LYS A 347 -16.25 9.51 16.17
C LYS A 347 -15.61 8.47 15.27
N ASP A 348 -14.87 7.53 15.84
CA ASP A 348 -14.15 6.50 15.10
C ASP A 348 -14.15 5.19 15.91
N SER A 349 -14.60 4.09 15.31
CA SER A 349 -14.60 2.78 15.94
C SER A 349 -13.19 2.23 16.21
N ARG A 350 -12.17 2.78 15.54
CA ARG A 350 -10.75 2.42 15.72
C ARG A 350 -10.04 3.34 16.74
N ALA A 351 -10.81 4.11 17.49
CA ALA A 351 -10.27 5.00 18.54
C ALA A 351 -9.66 4.19 19.69
N PRO A 352 -8.61 4.74 20.35
CA PRO A 352 -7.93 6.01 20.06
C PRO A 352 -6.83 5.91 19.00
N GLN A 353 -6.58 4.69 18.45
CA GLN A 353 -5.42 4.40 17.60
C GLN A 353 -5.54 5.01 16.21
N ASN A 354 -6.74 5.30 15.71
CA ASN A 354 -6.88 6.03 14.45
C ASN A 354 -6.80 7.54 14.71
N LEU A 355 -5.71 8.18 14.26
CA LEU A 355 -5.49 9.60 14.50
C LEU A 355 -6.43 10.46 13.65
N TYR A 356 -6.95 11.57 14.20
CA TYR A 356 -7.85 12.48 13.48
C TYR A 356 -7.36 12.95 12.11
N PRO A 357 -6.07 13.35 11.93
CA PRO A 357 -5.57 13.72 10.60
C PRO A 357 -5.62 12.58 9.60
N ILE A 358 -5.30 11.36 10.02
CA ILE A 358 -5.36 10.15 9.18
C ILE A 358 -6.81 9.87 8.79
N ALA A 359 -7.74 9.84 9.76
CA ALA A 359 -9.16 9.64 9.47
C ALA A 359 -9.75 10.71 8.56
N GLY A 360 -9.29 11.95 8.69
CA GLY A 360 -9.65 13.08 7.81
C GLY A 360 -9.12 12.88 6.40
N LEU A 361 -7.85 12.49 6.27
CA LEU A 361 -7.19 12.21 5.01
C LEU A 361 -7.85 11.03 4.28
N GLU A 362 -8.08 9.89 4.96
CA GLU A 362 -8.79 8.75 4.39
C GLU A 362 -10.13 9.15 3.78
N ARG A 363 -10.94 9.95 4.50
CA ARG A 363 -12.25 10.42 4.05
C ARG A 363 -12.14 11.29 2.80
N GLU A 364 -11.19 12.22 2.76
CA GLU A 364 -10.95 13.07 1.61
C GLU A 364 -10.44 12.27 0.41
N LEU A 365 -9.53 11.34 0.61
CA LEU A 365 -9.03 10.46 -0.46
C LEU A 365 -10.14 9.58 -1.02
N ARG A 366 -10.99 8.97 -0.15
CA ARG A 366 -12.14 8.17 -0.60
C ARG A 366 -13.12 8.98 -1.44
N ARG A 367 -13.37 10.25 -1.07
CA ARG A 367 -14.21 11.17 -1.87
C ARG A 367 -13.59 11.39 -3.26
N ARG A 368 -12.27 11.51 -3.36
CA ARG A 368 -11.55 11.73 -4.62
C ARG A 368 -11.46 10.49 -5.51
N LEU A 369 -11.68 9.28 -4.98
CA LEU A 369 -11.77 8.08 -5.83
C LEU A 369 -12.93 8.16 -6.83
N GLY A 370 -13.95 9.00 -6.56
CA GLY A 370 -15.14 9.15 -7.38
C GLY A 370 -16.29 8.22 -6.97
N ASP A 371 -17.42 8.35 -7.63
CA ASP A 371 -18.62 7.55 -7.36
C ASP A 371 -18.44 6.10 -7.84
N PRO A 372 -18.55 5.09 -6.95
CA PRO A 372 -18.32 3.69 -7.29
C PRO A 372 -19.31 3.17 -8.35
N ARG A 373 -20.57 3.63 -8.30
CA ARG A 373 -21.62 3.17 -9.24
C ARG A 373 -21.35 3.66 -10.65
N LEU A 374 -20.85 4.91 -10.78
CA LEU A 374 -20.49 5.47 -12.08
C LEU A 374 -19.27 4.78 -12.66
N LEU A 375 -18.27 4.47 -11.83
CA LEU A 375 -17.06 3.75 -12.26
C LEU A 375 -17.39 2.31 -12.68
N TYR A 376 -18.19 1.60 -11.91
CA TYR A 376 -18.64 0.25 -12.24
C TYR A 376 -19.45 0.23 -13.56
N ARG A 377 -20.40 1.18 -13.74
CA ARG A 377 -21.16 1.32 -14.99
C ARG A 377 -20.24 1.56 -16.19
N ALA A 378 -19.25 2.45 -16.04
CA ALA A 378 -18.32 2.76 -17.11
C ALA A 378 -17.45 1.54 -17.51
N LEU A 379 -17.09 0.69 -16.55
CA LEU A 379 -16.41 -0.59 -16.84
C LEU A 379 -17.31 -1.57 -17.60
N ARG A 380 -18.59 -1.68 -17.21
CA ARG A 380 -19.56 -2.52 -17.94
C ARG A 380 -19.81 -2.04 -19.36
N GLU A 381 -19.90 -0.74 -19.58
CA GLU A 381 -20.04 -0.16 -20.92
C GLU A 381 -18.81 -0.45 -21.79
N ALA A 382 -17.58 -0.35 -21.22
CA ALA A 382 -16.35 -0.68 -21.93
C ALA A 382 -16.29 -2.18 -22.32
N ALA A 383 -16.76 -3.08 -21.44
CA ALA A 383 -16.85 -4.52 -21.74
C ALA A 383 -17.84 -4.83 -22.89
N GLY A 384 -18.96 -4.08 -22.98
CA GLY A 384 -19.97 -4.26 -24.02
C GLY A 384 -19.65 -3.59 -25.35
N SER A 385 -18.68 -2.68 -25.40
CA SER A 385 -18.34 -1.93 -26.62
C SER A 385 -17.45 -2.70 -27.59
N ASP A 386 -16.91 -3.85 -27.18
CA ASP A 386 -16.07 -4.74 -28.00
C ASP A 386 -16.87 -5.92 -28.60
N THR A 387 -18.21 -5.90 -28.49
CA THR A 387 -19.13 -6.84 -29.14
C THR A 387 -19.72 -6.20 -30.39
#